data_3839d6f20bfd039f9140f44060c44474
#
_entry.id   3839d6f20bfd039f9140f44060c44474
#
_cell.length_a   1.000
_cell.length_b   1.000
_cell.length_c   1.000
_cell.angle_alpha   90.00
_cell.angle_beta   90.00
_cell.angle_gamma   90.00
#
_symmetry.space_group_name_H-M   'P 1'
#
loop_
_entity.id
_entity.type
_entity.pdbx_description
1 polymer ?
#
loop_
_entity_poly.entity_id
_entity_poly.type
_entity_poly.pdbx_seq_one_letter_code
_entity_poly.pdbx_strand_id
1 'polypeptide(L)'
;MKDAQAQYEKEWQQFKSDAELKISANEKSINEFKVEIKTASKKFKVKYEKEVAALEQKNIELKKKISEYKYEGKDKWEEFKRVFNQDMDIVGKALKDLFAKKTNL
;
A
#
# COMPACT_ATOMS: atom_id res chain seq x y z
N MET A 1 24.50 -3.69 21.51
CA MET A 1 23.93 -2.37 21.30
C MET A 1 24.25 -1.80 19.95
N LYS A 2 25.49 -1.65 19.60
CA LYS A 2 25.87 -1.21 18.24
C LYS A 2 25.38 -2.20 17.18
N ASP A 3 25.41 -3.49 17.50
CA ASP A 3 25.00 -4.54 16.56
C ASP A 3 23.51 -4.53 16.28
N ALA A 4 22.68 -4.25 17.29
CA ALA A 4 21.23 -4.20 17.13
C ALA A 4 20.80 -3.02 16.23
N GLN A 5 21.45 -1.86 16.40
CA GLN A 5 21.15 -0.69 15.59
C GLN A 5 21.66 -0.85 14.16
N ALA A 6 22.85 -1.42 13.98
CA ALA A 6 23.39 -1.70 12.65
C ALA A 6 22.52 -2.71 11.90
N GLN A 7 22.04 -3.74 12.61
CA GLN A 7 21.15 -4.73 12.03
C GLN A 7 19.82 -4.10 11.64
N TYR A 8 19.27 -3.24 12.51
CA TYR A 8 18.04 -2.51 12.20
C TYR A 8 18.22 -1.64 10.94
N GLU A 9 19.32 -0.91 10.84
CA GLU A 9 19.55 -0.04 9.69
C GLU A 9 19.58 -0.81 8.37
N LYS A 10 20.19 -1.99 8.37
CA LYS A 10 20.19 -2.88 7.21
C LYS A 10 18.79 -3.35 6.86
N GLU A 11 18.06 -3.84 7.86
CA GLU A 11 16.69 -4.28 7.68
C GLU A 11 15.80 -3.14 7.21
N TRP A 12 15.99 -1.96 7.79
CA TRP A 12 15.21 -0.76 7.44
C TRP A 12 15.41 -0.37 5.99
N GLN A 13 16.66 -0.33 5.51
CA GLN A 13 16.95 0.01 4.13
C GLN A 13 16.23 -0.94 3.16
N GLN A 14 16.30 -2.23 3.44
CA GLN A 14 15.63 -3.22 2.60
C GLN A 14 14.12 -3.11 2.72
N PHE A 15 13.61 -2.99 3.93
CA PHE A 15 12.17 -2.86 4.18
C PHE A 15 11.60 -1.63 3.49
N LYS A 16 12.27 -0.49 3.64
CA LYS A 16 11.86 0.77 3.03
C LYS A 16 11.84 0.67 1.51
N SER A 17 12.90 0.10 0.93
CA SER A 17 13.01 -0.07 -0.51
C SER A 17 11.87 -0.95 -1.05
N ASP A 18 11.62 -2.09 -0.40
CA ASP A 18 10.55 -3.01 -0.79
C ASP A 18 9.18 -2.35 -0.65
N ALA A 19 8.98 -1.62 0.45
CA ALA A 19 7.72 -0.91 0.71
C ALA A 19 7.45 0.16 -0.35
N GLU A 20 8.47 0.93 -0.69
CA GLU A 20 8.34 1.99 -1.71
C GLU A 20 8.00 1.42 -3.08
N LEU A 21 8.58 0.27 -3.43
CA LEU A 21 8.26 -0.42 -4.69
C LEU A 21 6.81 -0.89 -4.70
N LYS A 22 6.33 -1.46 -3.61
CA LYS A 22 4.94 -1.92 -3.48
C LYS A 22 3.96 -0.75 -3.52
N ILE A 23 4.28 0.33 -2.83
CA ILE A 23 3.46 1.55 -2.82
C ILE A 23 3.36 2.13 -4.22
N SER A 24 4.47 2.19 -4.96
CA SER A 24 4.50 2.67 -6.34
C SER A 24 3.68 1.77 -7.26
N ALA A 25 3.77 0.46 -7.08
CA ALA A 25 2.98 -0.49 -7.85
C ALA A 25 1.48 -0.32 -7.58
N ASN A 26 1.12 -0.13 -6.31
CA ASN A 26 -0.27 0.15 -5.93
C ASN A 26 -0.78 1.44 -6.55
N GLU A 27 0.04 2.49 -6.52
CA GLU A 27 -0.26 3.79 -7.11
C GLU A 27 -0.56 3.66 -8.61
N LYS A 28 0.28 2.91 -9.30
CA LYS A 28 0.11 2.64 -10.73
C LYS A 28 -1.20 1.91 -11.01
N SER A 29 -1.49 0.86 -10.24
CA SER A 29 -2.72 0.08 -10.37
C SER A 29 -3.96 0.94 -10.10
N ILE A 30 -3.91 1.78 -9.08
CA ILE A 30 -5.00 2.69 -8.73
C ILE A 30 -5.25 3.66 -9.90
N ASN A 31 -4.19 4.24 -10.45
CA ASN A 31 -4.31 5.19 -11.57
C ASN A 31 -4.86 4.52 -12.81
N GLU A 32 -4.44 3.30 -13.11
CA GLU A 32 -4.97 2.53 -14.24
C GLU A 32 -6.46 2.26 -14.07
N PHE A 33 -6.88 1.90 -12.87
CA PHE A 33 -8.28 1.64 -12.58
C PHE A 33 -9.11 2.93 -12.69
N LYS A 34 -8.58 4.05 -12.22
CA LYS A 34 -9.24 5.35 -12.36
C LYS A 34 -9.50 5.72 -13.81
N VAL A 35 -8.52 5.47 -14.67
CA VAL A 35 -8.67 5.73 -16.12
C VAL A 35 -9.78 4.87 -16.70
N GLU A 36 -9.82 3.61 -16.33
CA GLU A 36 -10.84 2.68 -16.83
C GLU A 36 -12.24 3.03 -16.35
N ILE A 37 -12.36 3.48 -15.10
CA ILE A 37 -13.64 3.93 -14.56
C ILE A 37 -14.22 5.09 -15.37
N LYS A 38 -13.38 5.97 -15.90
CA LYS A 38 -13.82 7.13 -16.67
C LYS A 38 -14.61 6.74 -17.92
N THR A 39 -14.25 5.61 -18.52
CA THR A 39 -14.89 5.11 -19.75
C THR A 39 -15.94 4.04 -19.48
N ALA A 40 -16.10 3.64 -18.20
CA ALA A 40 -17.05 2.62 -17.82
C ALA A 40 -18.48 3.18 -17.73
N SER A 41 -19.46 2.27 -17.61
CA SER A 41 -20.85 2.68 -17.42
C SER A 41 -20.99 3.49 -16.14
N LYS A 42 -22.01 4.37 -16.11
CA LYS A 42 -22.29 5.20 -14.93
C LYS A 42 -22.52 4.37 -13.68
N LYS A 43 -23.20 3.24 -13.82
CA LYS A 43 -23.50 2.32 -12.74
C LYS A 43 -22.22 1.75 -12.12
N PHE A 44 -21.29 1.31 -12.96
CA PHE A 44 -20.00 0.78 -12.52
C PHE A 44 -19.17 1.87 -11.85
N LYS A 45 -19.11 3.05 -12.46
CA LYS A 45 -18.39 4.21 -11.94
C LYS A 45 -18.86 4.57 -10.53
N VAL A 46 -20.16 4.68 -10.32
CA VAL A 46 -20.75 5.01 -9.02
C VAL A 46 -20.37 3.93 -7.99
N LYS A 47 -20.43 2.65 -8.39
CA LYS A 47 -20.17 1.55 -7.51
C LYS A 47 -18.72 1.51 -6.99
N TYR A 48 -17.74 1.74 -7.87
CA TYR A 48 -16.33 1.53 -7.54
C TYR A 48 -15.53 2.79 -7.25
N GLU A 49 -16.05 3.96 -7.55
CA GLU A 49 -15.36 5.23 -7.32
C GLU A 49 -14.96 5.43 -5.86
N LYS A 50 -15.84 5.10 -4.94
CA LYS A 50 -15.58 5.21 -3.49
C LYS A 50 -14.54 4.22 -3.02
N GLU A 51 -14.59 2.99 -3.54
CA GLU A 51 -13.61 1.95 -3.17
C GLU A 51 -12.21 2.33 -3.64
N VAL A 52 -12.10 2.85 -4.85
CA VAL A 52 -10.82 3.30 -5.40
C VAL A 52 -10.27 4.47 -4.60
N ALA A 53 -11.11 5.44 -4.25
CA ALA A 53 -10.70 6.59 -3.44
C ALA A 53 -10.20 6.15 -2.06
N ALA A 54 -10.87 5.17 -1.45
CA ALA A 54 -10.46 4.62 -0.15
C ALA A 54 -9.11 3.92 -0.24
N LEU A 55 -8.87 3.16 -1.31
CA LEU A 55 -7.59 2.48 -1.52
C LEU A 55 -6.47 3.47 -1.80
N GLU A 56 -6.75 4.52 -2.55
CA GLU A 56 -5.79 5.58 -2.80
C GLU A 56 -5.38 6.26 -1.49
N GLN A 57 -6.36 6.57 -0.65
CA GLN A 57 -6.10 7.19 0.66
C GLN A 57 -5.28 6.27 1.54
N LYS A 58 -5.60 4.99 1.57
CA LYS A 58 -4.85 4.01 2.36
C LYS A 58 -3.40 3.89 1.88
N ASN A 59 -3.19 3.91 0.57
CA ASN A 59 -1.86 3.87 -0.02
C ASN A 59 -1.04 5.13 0.35
N ILE A 60 -1.68 6.30 0.35
CA ILE A 60 -1.07 7.56 0.77
C ILE A 60 -0.65 7.48 2.25
N GLU A 61 -1.52 6.91 3.09
CA GLU A 61 -1.21 6.72 4.51
C GLU A 61 -0.01 5.80 4.72
N LEU A 62 0.09 4.72 3.95
CA LEU A 62 1.21 3.80 3.99
C LEU A 62 2.51 4.51 3.58
N LYS A 63 2.45 5.31 2.54
CA LYS A 63 3.58 6.10 2.07
C LYS A 63 4.07 7.05 3.17
N LYS A 64 3.13 7.70 3.85
CA LYS A 64 3.45 8.60 4.96
C LYS A 64 4.09 7.85 6.11
N LYS A 65 3.53 6.71 6.51
CA LYS A 65 4.07 5.88 7.59
C LYS A 65 5.51 5.47 7.32
N ILE A 66 5.80 5.02 6.09
CA ILE A 66 7.16 4.58 5.76
C ILE A 66 8.14 5.75 5.71
N SER A 67 7.70 6.94 5.32
CA SER A 67 8.57 8.11 5.24
C SER A 67 8.83 8.75 6.60
N GLU A 68 7.92 8.57 7.57
CA GLU A 68 8.02 9.19 8.87
C GLU A 68 8.51 8.26 9.99
N TYR A 69 8.68 6.97 9.70
CA TYR A 69 9.04 6.00 10.73
C TYR A 69 10.40 6.32 11.34
N LYS A 70 10.46 6.28 12.67
CA LYS A 70 11.69 6.42 13.44
C LYS A 70 11.83 5.22 14.38
N TYR A 71 13.04 4.71 14.48
CA TYR A 71 13.32 3.56 15.33
C TYR A 71 13.14 3.90 16.80
N GLU A 72 12.32 3.13 17.48
CA GLU A 72 12.05 3.30 18.91
C GLU A 72 12.24 2.00 19.70
N GLY A 73 13.10 1.11 19.20
CA GLY A 73 13.39 -0.17 19.82
C GLY A 73 12.91 -1.35 18.99
N LYS A 74 13.47 -2.52 19.32
CA LYS A 74 13.22 -3.74 18.56
C LYS A 74 11.75 -4.16 18.58
N ASP A 75 11.10 -4.10 19.72
CA ASP A 75 9.70 -4.53 19.85
C ASP A 75 8.77 -3.67 19.00
N LYS A 76 8.98 -2.37 19.02
CA LYS A 76 8.18 -1.44 18.21
C LYS A 76 8.45 -1.61 16.73
N TRP A 77 9.69 -1.91 16.37
CA TRP A 77 10.07 -2.19 14.98
C TRP A 77 9.38 -3.45 14.45
N GLU A 78 9.38 -4.52 15.24
CA GLU A 78 8.71 -5.76 14.85
C GLU A 78 7.21 -5.55 14.69
N GLU A 79 6.59 -4.80 15.60
CA GLU A 79 5.18 -4.47 15.51
C GLU A 79 4.86 -3.62 14.28
N PHE A 80 5.70 -2.62 14.02
CA PHE A 80 5.54 -1.76 12.84
C PHE A 80 5.56 -2.57 11.55
N LYS A 81 6.53 -3.46 11.42
CA LYS A 81 6.63 -4.33 10.23
C LYS A 81 5.38 -5.18 10.05
N ARG A 82 4.90 -5.77 11.13
CA ARG A 82 3.71 -6.62 11.10
C ARG A 82 2.48 -5.87 10.65
N VAL A 83 2.22 -4.72 11.27
CA VAL A 83 1.04 -3.91 10.95
C VAL A 83 1.13 -3.33 9.54
N PHE A 84 2.31 -2.82 9.17
CA PHE A 84 2.53 -2.25 7.85
C PHE A 84 2.31 -3.30 6.76
N ASN A 85 2.86 -4.50 6.93
CA ASN A 85 2.69 -5.58 5.97
C ASN A 85 1.25 -6.03 5.87
N GLN A 86 0.53 -6.08 6.98
CA GLN A 86 -0.91 -6.39 7.02
C GLN A 86 -1.69 -5.38 6.18
N ASP A 87 -1.44 -4.11 6.40
CA ASP A 87 -2.12 -3.03 5.66
C ASP A 87 -1.78 -3.07 4.18
N MET A 88 -0.52 -3.36 3.86
CA MET A 88 -0.08 -3.49 2.47
C MET A 88 -0.80 -4.66 1.78
N ASP A 89 -0.93 -5.78 2.47
CA ASP A 89 -1.63 -6.96 1.94
C ASP A 89 -3.11 -6.66 1.68
N ILE A 90 -3.74 -5.90 2.59
CA ILE A 90 -5.15 -5.50 2.44
C ILE A 90 -5.33 -4.68 1.15
N VAL A 91 -4.45 -3.71 0.93
CA VAL A 91 -4.51 -2.88 -0.29
C VAL A 91 -4.27 -3.74 -1.53
N GLY A 92 -3.26 -4.61 -1.50
CA GLY A 92 -2.94 -5.49 -2.62
C GLY A 92 -4.09 -6.41 -3.00
N LYS A 93 -4.73 -7.02 -2.02
CA LYS A 93 -5.88 -7.91 -2.24
C LYS A 93 -7.08 -7.15 -2.78
N ALA A 94 -7.35 -5.97 -2.23
CA ALA A 94 -8.47 -5.15 -2.67
C ALA A 94 -8.29 -4.70 -4.12
N LEU A 95 -7.06 -4.33 -4.51
CA LEU A 95 -6.75 -3.98 -5.90
C LEU A 95 -6.94 -5.16 -6.83
N LYS A 96 -6.46 -6.33 -6.42
CA LYS A 96 -6.63 -7.55 -7.19
C LYS A 96 -8.09 -7.88 -7.42
N ASP A 97 -8.93 -7.73 -6.39
CA ASP A 97 -10.37 -7.97 -6.47
C ASP A 97 -11.04 -6.98 -7.42
N LEU A 98 -10.66 -5.70 -7.37
CA LEU A 98 -11.21 -4.69 -8.28
C LEU A 98 -10.90 -5.03 -9.74
N PHE A 99 -9.66 -5.42 -10.04
CA PHE A 99 -9.27 -5.78 -11.40
C PHE A 99 -9.99 -7.06 -11.87
N ALA A 100 -10.24 -8.00 -10.97
CA ALA A 100 -11.00 -9.20 -11.28
C ALA A 100 -12.46 -8.88 -11.65
N LYS A 101 -13.07 -7.96 -10.92
CA LYS A 101 -14.46 -7.52 -11.18
C LYS A 101 -14.59 -6.75 -12.50
N LYS A 102 -13.53 -6.07 -12.89
CA LYS A 102 -13.46 -5.33 -14.14
C LYS A 102 -13.67 -6.23 -15.37
N THR A 103 -13.18 -7.46 -15.32
CA THR A 103 -13.31 -8.40 -16.45
C THR A 103 -14.75 -8.85 -16.68
N ASN A 104 -15.66 -8.57 -15.76
CA ASN A 104 -17.07 -8.95 -15.83
C ASN A 104 -17.99 -7.81 -16.35
N LEU A 105 -17.40 -6.77 -16.89
CA LEU A 105 -18.17 -5.64 -17.45
C LEU A 105 -18.74 -5.90 -18.83
#